data_9d78e6025db58692b3821eb9b1204930
#
_entry.id   9d78e6025db58692b3821eb9b1204930
#
_cell.length_a   1.000
_cell.length_b   1.000
_cell.length_c   1.000
_cell.angle_alpha   90.00
_cell.angle_beta   90.00
_cell.angle_gamma   90.00
#
_symmetry.space_group_name_H-M   'P 1'
#
loop_
_entity.id
_entity.type
_entity.pdbx_description
1 polymer ?
#
loop_
_entity_poly.entity_id
_entity_poly.type
_entity_poly.pdbx_seq_one_letter_code
_entity_poly.pdbx_strand_id
1 'polypeptide(L)'
;MIDFTSDQLDEFLAADSGGRIGMLNLLRFKPGGGRERYLEYAAAIDAVGTRHGAEPLFVGFGQPALVAGTGQEWDAVAVVSYPSREAFVQMIRDPGYQAAAHLRSEALLEATLQPTDPMIG
;
A
#
# COMPACT_ATOMS: atom_id res chain seq x y z
N MET A 1 4.13 -8.22 9.95
CA MET A 1 4.46 -8.53 8.54
C MET A 1 4.26 -7.30 7.68
N ILE A 2 5.16 -7.02 6.77
CA ILE A 2 5.11 -5.84 5.91
C ILE A 2 5.00 -6.19 4.42
N ASP A 3 5.32 -7.42 4.05
CA ASP A 3 5.25 -7.91 2.66
C ASP A 3 4.27 -9.07 2.53
N PHE A 4 3.94 -9.40 1.30
CA PHE A 4 3.07 -10.51 0.96
C PHE A 4 3.82 -11.51 0.07
N THR A 5 3.30 -12.75 0.03
CA THR A 5 3.85 -13.82 -0.80
C THR A 5 3.13 -13.88 -2.15
N SER A 6 3.71 -14.61 -3.11
CA SER A 6 3.05 -14.88 -4.39
C SER A 6 1.72 -15.61 -4.19
N ASP A 7 1.65 -16.54 -3.23
CA ASP A 7 0.41 -17.26 -2.93
C ASP A 7 -0.69 -16.33 -2.42
N GLN A 8 -0.33 -15.34 -1.60
CA GLN A 8 -1.30 -14.33 -1.14
C GLN A 8 -1.83 -13.49 -2.30
N LEU A 9 -0.99 -13.16 -3.28
CA LEU A 9 -1.43 -12.45 -4.48
C LEU A 9 -2.39 -13.32 -5.32
N ASP A 10 -2.09 -14.61 -5.45
CA ASP A 10 -2.96 -15.53 -6.19
C ASP A 10 -4.32 -15.68 -5.51
N GLU A 11 -4.35 -15.80 -4.18
CA GLU A 11 -5.59 -15.85 -3.40
C GLU A 11 -6.38 -14.55 -3.53
N PHE A 12 -5.69 -13.41 -3.50
CA PHE A 12 -6.30 -12.11 -3.69
C PHE A 12 -6.98 -12.01 -5.07
N LEU A 13 -6.32 -12.48 -6.13
CA LEU A 13 -6.91 -12.53 -7.48
C LEU A 13 -8.09 -13.47 -7.55
N ALA A 14 -7.99 -14.65 -6.93
CA ALA A 14 -9.05 -15.66 -6.96
C ALA A 14 -10.33 -15.18 -6.27
N ALA A 15 -10.22 -14.27 -5.31
CA ALA A 15 -11.35 -13.69 -4.59
C ALA A 15 -11.99 -12.50 -5.33
N ASP A 16 -11.57 -12.24 -6.58
CA ASP A 16 -12.06 -11.10 -7.35
C ASP A 16 -13.54 -11.24 -7.65
N SER A 17 -14.31 -10.23 -7.24
CA SER A 17 -15.74 -10.11 -7.56
C SER A 17 -15.98 -9.08 -8.67
N GLY A 18 -14.91 -8.58 -9.27
CA GLY A 18 -14.95 -7.53 -10.29
C GLY A 18 -14.99 -6.12 -9.71
N GLY A 19 -14.61 -5.15 -10.52
CA GLY A 19 -14.69 -3.76 -10.16
C GLY A 19 -13.48 -3.20 -9.44
N ARG A 20 -13.59 -1.92 -9.15
CA ARG A 20 -12.56 -1.12 -8.52
C ARG A 20 -12.38 -1.48 -7.04
N ILE A 21 -11.15 -1.39 -6.56
CA ILE A 21 -10.83 -1.58 -5.14
C ILE A 21 -10.11 -0.36 -4.59
N GLY A 22 -10.26 -0.15 -3.28
CA GLY A 22 -9.45 0.80 -2.51
C GLY A 22 -8.52 0.03 -1.59
N MET A 23 -7.22 0.25 -1.73
CA MET A 23 -6.23 -0.38 -0.87
C MET A 23 -5.91 0.54 0.30
N LEU A 24 -6.26 0.10 1.50
CA LEU A 24 -5.93 0.81 2.73
C LEU A 24 -4.53 0.43 3.17
N ASN A 25 -3.68 1.44 3.34
CA ASN A 25 -2.33 1.29 3.87
C ASN A 25 -2.23 1.97 5.22
N LEU A 26 -1.86 1.22 6.24
CA LEU A 26 -1.55 1.73 7.56
C LEU A 26 -0.09 1.41 7.82
N LEU A 27 0.74 2.42 8.11
CA LEU A 27 2.19 2.29 8.07
C LEU A 27 2.82 2.79 9.35
N ARG A 28 3.80 2.01 9.86
CA ARG A 28 4.67 2.42 10.95
C ARG A 28 6.11 2.41 10.45
N PHE A 29 6.79 3.55 10.55
CA PHE A 29 8.14 3.71 10.03
C PHE A 29 9.19 3.20 11.01
N LYS A 30 10.28 2.67 10.46
CA LYS A 30 11.47 2.38 11.26
C LYS A 30 12.06 3.68 11.79
N PRO A 31 12.54 3.70 13.04
CA PRO A 31 13.29 4.86 13.54
C PRO A 31 14.59 5.05 12.73
N GLY A 32 15.08 6.28 12.68
CA GLY A 32 16.34 6.57 12.02
C GLY A 32 16.27 6.57 10.50
N GLY A 33 15.20 7.13 9.91
CA GLY A 33 15.13 7.36 8.48
C GLY A 33 14.04 6.60 7.72
N GLY A 34 13.18 5.87 8.43
CA GLY A 34 12.10 5.11 7.79
C GLY A 34 11.15 5.99 6.99
N ARG A 35 10.79 7.15 7.52
CA ARG A 35 9.92 8.11 6.83
C ARG A 35 10.53 8.55 5.50
N GLU A 36 11.78 8.95 5.51
CA GLU A 36 12.50 9.43 4.33
C GLU A 36 12.64 8.31 3.30
N ARG A 37 12.92 7.10 3.76
CA ARG A 37 13.02 5.92 2.88
C ARG A 37 11.68 5.61 2.22
N TYR A 38 10.58 5.73 2.98
CA TYR A 38 9.25 5.51 2.41
C TYR A 38 8.91 6.56 1.35
N LEU A 39 9.31 7.81 1.55
CA LEU A 39 9.11 8.87 0.56
C LEU A 39 9.91 8.59 -0.72
N GLU A 40 11.10 8.00 -0.61
CA GLU A 40 11.86 7.55 -1.77
C GLU A 40 11.10 6.44 -2.52
N TYR A 41 10.52 5.49 -1.78
CA TYR A 41 9.69 4.44 -2.36
C TYR A 41 8.50 5.04 -3.12
N ALA A 42 7.77 5.93 -2.49
CA ALA A 42 6.59 6.56 -3.09
C ALA A 42 6.95 7.28 -4.40
N ALA A 43 8.06 8.01 -4.41
CA ALA A 43 8.53 8.68 -5.61
C ALA A 43 8.94 7.68 -6.71
N ALA A 44 9.62 6.59 -6.32
CA ALA A 44 10.09 5.59 -7.27
C ALA A 44 8.96 4.83 -7.95
N ILE A 45 7.84 4.58 -7.26
CA ILE A 45 6.73 3.81 -7.81
C ILE A 45 5.62 4.66 -8.45
N ASP A 46 5.71 5.97 -8.40
CA ASP A 46 4.64 6.85 -8.88
C ASP A 46 4.30 6.58 -10.36
N ALA A 47 5.29 6.55 -11.23
CA ALA A 47 5.08 6.29 -12.65
C ALA A 47 4.58 4.87 -12.91
N VAL A 48 5.07 3.89 -12.16
CA VAL A 48 4.63 2.49 -12.27
C VAL A 48 3.16 2.38 -11.88
N GLY A 49 2.78 2.96 -10.75
CA GLY A 49 1.40 2.97 -10.29
C GLY A 49 0.46 3.59 -11.30
N THR A 50 0.84 4.74 -11.84
CA THR A 50 0.04 5.45 -12.84
C THR A 50 -0.19 4.59 -14.08
N ARG A 51 0.83 3.85 -14.55
CA ARG A 51 0.67 2.95 -15.72
C ARG A 51 -0.38 1.87 -15.48
N HIS A 52 -0.57 1.45 -14.24
CA HIS A 52 -1.52 0.39 -13.87
C HIS A 52 -2.83 0.95 -13.32
N GLY A 53 -3.04 2.26 -13.40
CA GLY A 53 -4.30 2.88 -13.02
C GLY A 53 -4.44 3.19 -11.53
N ALA A 54 -3.34 3.15 -10.78
CA ALA A 54 -3.35 3.54 -9.37
C ALA A 54 -3.68 5.03 -9.22
N GLU A 55 -4.60 5.33 -8.32
CA GLU A 55 -5.02 6.70 -8.03
C GLU A 55 -5.04 6.90 -6.53
N PRO A 56 -4.08 7.63 -5.94
CA PRO A 56 -4.14 7.97 -4.54
C PRO A 56 -5.36 8.85 -4.24
N LEU A 57 -6.22 8.39 -3.34
CA LEU A 57 -7.40 9.14 -2.91
C LEU A 57 -7.10 9.99 -1.68
N PHE A 58 -6.24 9.51 -0.81
CA PHE A 58 -5.78 10.22 0.36
C PHE A 58 -4.43 9.65 0.80
N VAL A 59 -3.50 10.53 1.14
CA VAL A 59 -2.22 10.16 1.75
C VAL A 59 -1.94 11.18 2.85
N GLY A 60 -1.67 10.71 4.06
CA GLY A 60 -1.42 11.62 5.18
C GLY A 60 -0.48 11.01 6.22
N PHE A 61 0.20 11.89 6.96
CA PHE A 61 0.98 11.47 8.11
C PHE A 61 0.09 11.43 9.35
N GLY A 62 0.30 10.40 10.19
CA GLY A 62 -0.48 10.20 11.40
C GLY A 62 -0.16 11.25 12.45
N GLN A 63 -1.20 11.73 13.11
CA GLN A 63 -1.13 12.51 14.33
C GLN A 63 -1.43 11.58 15.50
N PRO A 64 -1.19 12.01 16.77
CA PRO A 64 -1.58 11.20 17.93
C PRO A 64 -3.05 10.79 17.84
N ALA A 65 -3.32 9.50 18.06
CA ALA A 65 -4.68 8.99 17.95
C ALA A 65 -5.58 9.59 19.04
N LEU A 66 -6.79 9.97 18.65
CA LEU A 66 -7.80 10.41 19.60
C LEU A 66 -8.33 9.22 20.41
N VAL A 67 -8.53 8.10 19.73
CA VAL A 67 -8.91 6.81 20.35
C VAL A 67 -8.14 5.71 19.64
N ALA A 68 -7.45 4.86 20.40
CA ALA A 68 -6.74 3.72 19.85
C ALA A 68 -6.49 2.66 20.92
N GLY A 69 -6.52 1.41 20.50
CA GLY A 69 -6.02 0.28 21.28
C GLY A 69 -4.52 0.12 21.10
N THR A 70 -3.94 -0.84 21.80
CA THR A 70 -2.52 -1.15 21.68
C THR A 70 -2.18 -1.52 20.24
N GLY A 71 -1.13 -0.90 19.69
CA GLY A 71 -0.66 -1.18 18.33
C GLY A 71 -1.52 -0.60 17.22
N GLN A 72 -2.48 0.27 17.54
CA GLN A 72 -3.37 0.87 16.56
C GLN A 72 -3.03 2.32 16.22
N GLU A 73 -1.86 2.79 16.60
CA GLU A 73 -1.37 4.11 16.18
C GLU A 73 -0.41 3.96 15.01
N TRP A 74 -0.60 4.78 13.99
CA TRP A 74 0.12 4.67 12.73
C TRP A 74 0.79 5.98 12.35
N ASP A 75 1.96 5.87 11.68
CA ASP A 75 2.74 7.03 11.27
C ASP A 75 2.27 7.61 9.94
N ALA A 76 1.62 6.79 9.11
CA ALA A 76 1.05 7.23 7.85
C ALA A 76 -0.14 6.38 7.46
N VAL A 77 -1.04 6.99 6.70
CA VAL A 77 -2.24 6.36 6.14
C VAL A 77 -2.32 6.72 4.68
N ALA A 78 -2.61 5.73 3.84
CA ALA A 78 -2.87 5.97 2.42
C ALA A 78 -4.06 5.12 1.96
N VAL A 79 -4.89 5.69 1.11
CA VAL A 79 -5.93 4.96 0.40
C VAL A 79 -5.68 5.15 -1.08
N VAL A 80 -5.41 4.05 -1.78
CA VAL A 80 -5.10 4.07 -3.20
C VAL A 80 -6.14 3.25 -3.96
N SER A 81 -6.77 3.85 -4.94
CA SER A 81 -7.74 3.19 -5.80
C SER A 81 -7.04 2.50 -6.97
N TYR A 82 -7.49 1.29 -7.30
CA TYR A 82 -7.06 0.55 -8.49
C TYR A 82 -8.30 0.12 -9.27
N PRO A 83 -8.22 0.08 -10.62
CA PRO A 83 -9.37 -0.30 -11.46
C PRO A 83 -9.89 -1.70 -11.17
N SER A 84 -9.00 -2.61 -10.73
CA SER A 84 -9.33 -3.99 -10.44
C SER A 84 -8.24 -4.61 -9.56
N ARG A 85 -8.52 -5.79 -9.02
CA ARG A 85 -7.50 -6.59 -8.32
C ARG A 85 -6.37 -6.98 -9.26
N GLU A 86 -6.70 -7.30 -10.50
CA GLU A 86 -5.70 -7.65 -11.51
C GLU A 86 -4.73 -6.48 -11.76
N ALA A 87 -5.23 -5.25 -11.86
CA ALA A 87 -4.39 -4.06 -12.05
C ALA A 87 -3.38 -3.90 -10.92
N PHE A 88 -3.82 -4.09 -9.68
CA PHE A 88 -2.92 -4.06 -8.52
C PHE A 88 -1.82 -5.12 -8.62
N VAL A 89 -2.21 -6.37 -8.91
CA VAL A 89 -1.24 -7.47 -9.00
C VAL A 89 -0.26 -7.28 -10.15
N GLN A 90 -0.73 -6.79 -11.29
CA GLN A 90 0.13 -6.46 -12.43
C GLN A 90 1.15 -5.38 -12.07
N MET A 91 0.72 -4.38 -11.28
CA MET A 91 1.63 -3.34 -10.79
C MET A 91 2.72 -3.95 -9.89
N ILE A 92 2.33 -4.79 -8.94
CA ILE A 92 3.29 -5.43 -8.03
C ILE A 92 4.29 -6.30 -8.81
N ARG A 93 3.85 -6.97 -9.86
CA ARG A 93 4.70 -7.85 -10.70
C ARG A 93 5.48 -7.09 -11.77
N ASP A 94 5.23 -5.80 -11.93
CA ASP A 94 5.98 -4.97 -12.88
C ASP A 94 7.45 -4.90 -12.46
N PRO A 95 8.41 -5.10 -13.38
CA PRO A 95 9.83 -4.98 -13.05
C PRO A 95 10.21 -3.64 -12.42
N GLY A 96 9.53 -2.55 -12.81
CA GLY A 96 9.74 -1.23 -12.21
C GLY A 96 9.36 -1.19 -10.73
N TYR A 97 8.24 -1.86 -10.36
CA TYR A 97 7.87 -1.98 -8.96
C TYR A 97 8.86 -2.86 -8.21
N GLN A 98 9.22 -4.01 -8.78
CA GLN A 98 10.13 -4.95 -8.13
C GLN A 98 11.49 -4.33 -7.83
N ALA A 99 11.97 -3.45 -8.71
CA ALA A 99 13.24 -2.73 -8.50
C ALA A 99 13.17 -1.76 -7.31
N ALA A 100 11.99 -1.26 -6.95
CA ALA A 100 11.80 -0.30 -5.88
C ALA A 100 11.24 -0.92 -4.58
N ALA A 101 10.78 -2.16 -4.62
CA ALA A 101 10.09 -2.80 -3.50
C ALA A 101 10.92 -2.85 -2.21
N HIS A 102 12.25 -2.99 -2.33
CA HIS A 102 13.16 -3.02 -1.18
C HIS A 102 13.10 -1.73 -0.35
N LEU A 103 12.81 -0.59 -0.99
CA LEU A 103 12.70 0.69 -0.29
C LEU A 103 11.56 0.66 0.73
N ARG A 104 10.45 0.00 0.38
CA ARG A 104 9.32 -0.16 1.29
C ARG A 104 9.68 -1.04 2.48
N SER A 105 10.28 -2.19 2.25
CA SER A 105 10.70 -3.11 3.31
C SER A 105 11.72 -2.47 4.23
N GLU A 106 12.65 -1.69 3.69
CA GLU A 106 13.67 -0.96 4.48
C GLU A 106 13.06 0.16 5.32
N ALA A 107 11.93 0.72 4.88
CA ALA A 107 11.29 1.86 5.54
C ALA A 107 10.39 1.48 6.70
N LEU A 108 9.75 0.30 6.65
CA LEU A 108 8.62 -0.03 7.50
C LEU A 108 8.98 -1.00 8.62
N LEU A 109 8.54 -0.64 9.82
CA LEU A 109 8.58 -1.51 10.99
C LEU A 109 7.37 -2.44 10.98
N GLU A 110 6.21 -1.93 10.58
CA GLU A 110 4.95 -2.66 10.53
C GLU A 110 4.03 -2.04 9.49
N ALA A 111 3.18 -2.84 8.87
CA ALA A 111 2.22 -2.36 7.89
C ALA A 111 0.95 -3.21 7.88
N THR A 112 -0.16 -2.55 7.58
CA THR A 112 -1.39 -3.22 7.17
C THR A 112 -1.68 -2.78 5.74
N LEU A 113 -1.93 -3.73 4.87
CA LEU A 113 -2.37 -3.50 3.50
C LEU A 113 -3.69 -4.26 3.34
N GLN A 114 -4.80 -3.54 3.30
CA GLN A 114 -6.12 -4.15 3.31
C GLN A 114 -6.94 -3.71 2.12
N PRO A 115 -7.35 -4.65 1.26
CA PRO A 115 -8.28 -4.32 0.18
C PRO A 115 -9.67 -4.00 0.74
N THR A 116 -10.31 -3.01 0.14
CA THR A 116 -11.66 -2.60 0.50
C THR A 116 -12.50 -2.45 -0.76
N ASP A 117 -13.77 -2.77 -0.67
CA ASP A 117 -14.72 -2.57 -1.75
C ASP A 117 -15.41 -1.22 -1.56
N PRO A 118 -15.47 -0.36 -2.59
CA PRO A 118 -16.15 0.92 -2.46
C PRO A 118 -17.65 0.73 -2.16
N MET A 119 -18.14 1.42 -1.12
CA MET A 119 -19.57 1.50 -0.84
C MET A 119 -20.21 2.66 -1.61
N ILE A 120 -19.42 3.73 -1.80
CA ILE A 120 -19.79 4.91 -2.59
C ILE A 120 -18.55 5.33 -3.41
N GLY A 121 -18.79 5.84 -4.59
CA GLY A 121 -17.72 6.28 -5.49
C GLY A 121 -17.28 5.18 -6.49
#